data_ce99123dc2530645a853111ac17a80c6
#
_entry.id   ce99123dc2530645a853111ac17a80c6
#
_cell.length_a   1.000
_cell.length_b   1.000
_cell.length_c   1.000
_cell.angle_alpha   90.00
_cell.angle_beta   90.00
_cell.angle_gamma   90.00
#
_symmetry.space_group_name_H-M   'P 1'
#
loop_
_entity.id
_entity.type
_entity.pdbx_description
1 polymer ?
#
loop_
_entity_poly.entity_id
_entity_poly.type
_entity_poly.pdbx_seq_one_letter_code
_entity_poly.pdbx_strand_id
1 'polypeptide(L)'
;MATLVVNNIRGIIKTCAVKAPGFGDRRKAMLEDIAILTGGTVIAEEIGLTLEKTTLEHLGQAKRIEIGKENTIIIDGAGDAKAIEARVKNVRVQIEEATSDYDKEKLQERVAKLAGGVAVIRVGAATEVEMKEKKARVDDALHATRAAVEEGIVPGGGVALIRAMQGIKGLKGDNADQDAGISIVLRAMEEPLRIIVSNAGDEASVVVNAVLASKGNNGYNAATGEYGDLVAQGVIDPTKVTKTALVNAASVAGLLLTTDCAICEAPKDESGGGGMPDMGGMGGMGGMGGMM
;
A
#
# COMPACT_ATOMS: atom_id res chain seq x y z
N MET A 1 22.68 -19.25 5.91
CA MET A 1 22.60 -17.89 6.50
C MET A 1 23.85 -17.55 7.29
N ALA A 2 24.30 -18.35 8.27
CA ALA A 2 25.47 -18.00 9.10
C ALA A 2 26.75 -17.68 8.29
N THR A 3 27.06 -18.47 7.26
CA THR A 3 28.21 -18.24 6.38
C THR A 3 28.15 -16.88 5.67
N LEU A 4 26.99 -16.48 5.16
CA LEU A 4 26.82 -15.17 4.51
C LEU A 4 26.99 -14.02 5.49
N VAL A 5 26.43 -14.15 6.70
CA VAL A 5 26.55 -13.15 7.75
C VAL A 5 28.02 -12.99 8.18
N VAL A 6 28.73 -14.07 8.42
CA VAL A 6 30.16 -14.03 8.80
C VAL A 6 31.01 -13.37 7.72
N ASN A 7 30.79 -13.70 6.44
CA ASN A 7 31.56 -13.11 5.35
C ASN A 7 31.20 -11.63 5.13
N ASN A 8 29.96 -11.25 5.37
CA ASN A 8 29.54 -9.84 5.33
C ASN A 8 30.22 -9.03 6.47
N ILE A 9 30.24 -9.56 7.71
CA ILE A 9 30.92 -8.93 8.85
C ILE A 9 32.42 -8.79 8.59
N ARG A 10 33.02 -9.80 7.97
CA ARG A 10 34.45 -9.76 7.59
C ARG A 10 34.77 -8.83 6.41
N GLY A 11 33.74 -8.23 5.79
CA GLY A 11 33.92 -7.36 4.63
C GLY A 11 34.32 -8.07 3.33
N ILE A 12 34.30 -9.40 3.29
CA ILE A 12 34.68 -10.20 2.11
C ILE A 12 33.62 -10.04 1.01
N ILE A 13 32.32 -10.07 1.39
CA ILE A 13 31.20 -9.89 0.48
C ILE A 13 30.15 -8.97 1.15
N LYS A 14 29.43 -8.21 0.32
CA LYS A 14 28.26 -7.45 0.78
C LYS A 14 27.03 -8.29 0.48
N THR A 15 26.30 -8.71 1.50
CA THR A 15 25.11 -9.54 1.37
C THR A 15 23.91 -8.93 2.05
N CYS A 16 22.75 -9.11 1.45
CA CYS A 16 21.48 -8.78 2.05
C CYS A 16 20.51 -9.96 1.81
N ALA A 17 19.86 -10.42 2.87
CA ALA A 17 18.83 -11.44 2.77
C ALA A 17 17.46 -10.78 2.78
N VAL A 18 16.62 -11.11 1.81
CA VAL A 18 15.25 -10.64 1.71
C VAL A 18 14.30 -11.82 1.79
N LYS A 19 13.10 -11.57 2.31
CA LYS A 19 12.05 -12.58 2.35
C LYS A 19 11.56 -12.86 0.92
N ALA A 20 11.43 -14.13 0.55
CA ALA A 20 10.88 -14.51 -0.75
C ALA A 20 9.44 -13.96 -0.90
N PRO A 21 9.10 -13.42 -2.08
CA PRO A 21 7.78 -12.84 -2.32
C PRO A 21 6.71 -13.93 -2.41
N GLY A 22 5.49 -13.62 -1.93
CA GLY A 22 4.35 -14.50 -2.03
C GLY A 22 4.39 -15.72 -1.10
N PHE A 23 3.43 -16.63 -1.30
CA PHE A 23 3.26 -17.86 -0.53
C PHE A 23 2.93 -19.04 -1.45
N GLY A 24 3.25 -20.27 -1.01
CA GLY A 24 2.95 -21.50 -1.75
C GLY A 24 3.48 -21.50 -3.19
N ASP A 25 2.68 -21.97 -4.14
CA ASP A 25 3.06 -22.08 -5.55
C ASP A 25 3.34 -20.73 -6.21
N ARG A 26 2.66 -19.67 -5.75
CA ARG A 26 2.97 -18.31 -6.22
C ARG A 26 4.39 -17.88 -5.87
N ARG A 27 4.89 -18.26 -4.70
CA ARG A 27 6.28 -17.98 -4.31
C ARG A 27 7.25 -18.63 -5.28
N LYS A 28 7.01 -19.89 -5.64
CA LYS A 28 7.85 -20.62 -6.62
C LYS A 28 7.83 -19.90 -7.96
N ALA A 29 6.64 -19.59 -8.47
CA ALA A 29 6.48 -18.90 -9.73
C ALA A 29 7.16 -17.53 -9.77
N MET A 30 7.09 -16.75 -8.68
CA MET A 30 7.78 -15.46 -8.57
C MET A 30 9.30 -15.60 -8.47
N LEU A 31 9.79 -16.61 -7.77
CA LEU A 31 11.24 -16.90 -7.74
C LEU A 31 11.76 -17.34 -9.11
N GLU A 32 10.99 -18.13 -9.86
CA GLU A 32 11.31 -18.48 -11.25
C GLU A 32 11.33 -17.24 -12.15
N ASP A 33 10.38 -16.32 -11.99
CA ASP A 33 10.35 -15.06 -12.73
C ASP A 33 11.62 -14.24 -12.47
N ILE A 34 12.05 -14.15 -11.20
CA ILE A 34 13.30 -13.47 -10.82
C ILE A 34 14.52 -14.19 -11.41
N ALA A 35 14.55 -15.51 -11.37
CA ALA A 35 15.65 -16.31 -11.94
C ALA A 35 15.77 -16.08 -13.45
N ILE A 36 14.66 -16.13 -14.19
CA ILE A 36 14.63 -15.85 -15.63
C ILE A 36 15.07 -14.42 -15.93
N LEU A 37 14.59 -13.44 -15.15
CA LEU A 37 14.96 -12.04 -15.34
C LEU A 37 16.46 -11.78 -15.11
N THR A 38 17.07 -12.49 -14.18
CA THR A 38 18.47 -12.28 -13.79
C THR A 38 19.45 -13.26 -14.42
N GLY A 39 18.95 -14.28 -15.13
CA GLY A 39 19.76 -15.37 -15.66
C GLY A 39 20.26 -16.36 -14.61
N GLY A 40 19.62 -16.38 -13.43
CA GLY A 40 19.95 -17.30 -12.35
C GLY A 40 19.10 -18.58 -12.35
N THR A 41 19.25 -19.36 -11.30
CA THR A 41 18.51 -20.62 -11.10
C THR A 41 17.87 -20.62 -9.71
N VAL A 42 16.60 -21.03 -9.64
CA VAL A 42 15.93 -21.23 -8.35
C VAL A 42 16.53 -22.46 -7.67
N ILE A 43 16.96 -22.30 -6.42
CA ILE A 43 17.45 -23.40 -5.61
C ILE A 43 16.26 -23.96 -4.82
N ALA A 44 15.82 -25.16 -5.20
CA ALA A 44 14.73 -25.85 -4.55
C ALA A 44 15.02 -27.34 -4.45
N GLU A 45 14.75 -27.94 -3.32
CA GLU A 45 14.96 -29.37 -3.07
C GLU A 45 14.13 -30.25 -4.01
N GLU A 46 12.98 -29.77 -4.43
CA GLU A 46 12.05 -30.46 -5.33
C GLU A 46 12.66 -30.72 -6.73
N ILE A 47 13.59 -29.88 -7.17
CA ILE A 47 14.34 -30.05 -8.44
C ILE A 47 15.74 -30.66 -8.21
N GLY A 48 16.01 -31.18 -7.00
CA GLY A 48 17.27 -31.81 -6.64
C GLY A 48 18.42 -30.84 -6.38
N LEU A 49 18.19 -29.55 -6.34
CA LEU A 49 19.17 -28.52 -6.02
C LEU A 49 19.07 -28.12 -4.54
N THR A 50 20.16 -28.35 -3.81
CA THR A 50 20.32 -27.92 -2.42
C THR A 50 21.30 -26.76 -2.32
N LEU A 51 21.23 -25.98 -1.24
CA LEU A 51 22.17 -24.88 -1.00
C LEU A 51 23.62 -25.33 -0.97
N GLU A 52 23.89 -26.57 -0.56
CA GLU A 52 25.25 -27.17 -0.52
C GLU A 52 25.85 -27.42 -1.91
N LYS A 53 24.98 -27.68 -2.89
CA LYS A 53 25.36 -27.93 -4.29
C LYS A 53 25.35 -26.64 -5.14
N THR A 54 25.03 -25.50 -4.53
CA THR A 54 24.98 -24.25 -5.27
C THR A 54 26.35 -23.74 -5.64
N THR A 55 26.55 -23.44 -6.93
CA THR A 55 27.74 -22.85 -7.49
C THR A 55 27.50 -21.42 -7.97
N LEU A 56 28.54 -20.71 -8.38
CA LEU A 56 28.44 -19.36 -8.93
C LEU A 56 27.62 -19.33 -10.24
N GLU A 57 27.53 -20.40 -10.97
CA GLU A 57 26.74 -20.52 -12.20
C GLU A 57 25.24 -20.43 -11.96
N HIS A 58 24.79 -20.75 -10.75
CA HIS A 58 23.38 -20.63 -10.38
C HIS A 58 22.98 -19.22 -9.98
N LEU A 59 23.96 -18.31 -9.80
CA LEU A 59 23.67 -16.94 -9.38
C LEU A 59 23.23 -16.08 -10.57
N GLY A 60 22.11 -15.41 -10.42
CA GLY A 60 21.67 -14.39 -11.36
C GLY A 60 22.47 -13.10 -11.21
N GLN A 61 22.39 -12.23 -12.21
CA GLN A 61 23.07 -10.94 -12.24
C GLN A 61 22.07 -9.82 -12.61
N ALA A 62 22.33 -8.63 -12.12
CA ALA A 62 21.60 -7.43 -12.48
C ALA A 62 22.54 -6.21 -12.42
N LYS A 63 22.24 -5.19 -13.21
CA LYS A 63 23.01 -3.94 -13.21
C LYS A 63 22.90 -3.20 -11.88
N ARG A 64 21.72 -3.22 -11.28
CA ARG A 64 21.44 -2.55 -10.01
C ARG A 64 20.32 -3.26 -9.26
N ILE A 65 20.50 -3.40 -7.94
CA ILE A 65 19.47 -3.90 -7.03
C ILE A 65 19.33 -2.89 -5.91
N GLU A 66 18.11 -2.42 -5.68
CA GLU A 66 17.76 -1.54 -4.57
C GLU A 66 16.91 -2.31 -3.57
N ILE A 67 17.36 -2.41 -2.33
CA ILE A 67 16.71 -3.16 -1.28
C ILE A 67 16.26 -2.21 -0.19
N GLY A 68 14.94 -2.08 -0.03
CA GLY A 68 14.30 -1.33 1.04
C GLY A 68 13.68 -2.25 2.09
N LYS A 69 12.96 -1.65 3.04
CA LYS A 69 12.23 -2.41 4.07
C LYS A 69 11.05 -3.20 3.49
N GLU A 70 10.34 -2.59 2.55
CA GLU A 70 9.10 -3.14 1.99
C GLU A 70 9.30 -3.74 0.59
N ASN A 71 10.29 -3.24 -0.17
CA ASN A 71 10.45 -3.56 -1.57
C ASN A 71 11.89 -3.90 -1.92
N THR A 72 12.05 -4.81 -2.89
CA THR A 72 13.31 -5.06 -3.59
C THR A 72 13.08 -4.80 -5.07
N ILE A 73 13.88 -3.91 -5.66
CA ILE A 73 13.79 -3.53 -7.07
C ILE A 73 15.03 -4.04 -7.79
N ILE A 74 14.83 -4.85 -8.83
CA ILE A 74 15.87 -5.39 -9.69
C ILE A 74 15.81 -4.62 -11.01
N ILE A 75 16.90 -3.96 -11.38
CA ILE A 75 16.99 -3.12 -12.59
C ILE A 75 18.00 -3.75 -13.54
N ASP A 76 17.59 -3.93 -14.79
CA ASP A 76 18.40 -4.51 -15.87
C ASP A 76 19.02 -5.85 -15.45
N GLY A 77 18.19 -6.86 -15.25
CA GLY A 77 18.63 -8.24 -15.03
C GLY A 77 19.35 -8.78 -16.28
N ALA A 78 20.33 -9.65 -16.10
CA ALA A 78 21.16 -10.21 -17.16
C ALA A 78 20.53 -11.45 -17.84
N GLY A 79 19.23 -11.69 -17.63
CA GLY A 79 18.50 -12.80 -18.25
C GLY A 79 18.39 -12.69 -19.76
N ASP A 80 18.22 -13.84 -20.43
CA ASP A 80 18.03 -13.87 -21.88
C ASP A 80 16.67 -13.27 -22.28
N ALA A 81 16.69 -12.31 -23.18
CA ALA A 81 15.48 -11.59 -23.63
C ALA A 81 14.42 -12.54 -24.23
N LYS A 82 14.83 -13.59 -24.94
CA LYS A 82 13.91 -14.58 -25.51
C LYS A 82 13.25 -15.44 -24.44
N ALA A 83 14.00 -15.79 -23.39
CA ALA A 83 13.47 -16.53 -22.25
C ALA A 83 12.46 -15.68 -21.46
N ILE A 84 12.74 -14.40 -21.27
CA ILE A 84 11.83 -13.43 -20.64
C ILE A 84 10.54 -13.29 -21.47
N GLU A 85 10.66 -13.12 -22.78
CA GLU A 85 9.50 -13.00 -23.68
C GLU A 85 8.65 -14.27 -23.69
N ALA A 86 9.27 -15.44 -23.72
CA ALA A 86 8.57 -16.73 -23.64
C ALA A 86 7.83 -16.88 -22.30
N ARG A 87 8.46 -16.45 -21.19
CA ARG A 87 7.81 -16.45 -19.88
C ARG A 87 6.60 -15.53 -19.82
N VAL A 88 6.72 -14.31 -20.37
CA VAL A 88 5.61 -13.36 -20.46
C VAL A 88 4.44 -13.94 -21.26
N LYS A 89 4.71 -14.59 -22.39
CA LYS A 89 3.67 -15.26 -23.20
C LYS A 89 2.97 -16.36 -22.39
N ASN A 90 3.73 -17.17 -21.68
CA ASN A 90 3.18 -18.24 -20.83
C ASN A 90 2.27 -17.68 -19.74
N VAL A 91 2.70 -16.61 -19.03
CA VAL A 91 1.86 -15.99 -17.99
C VAL A 91 0.59 -15.36 -18.59
N ARG A 92 0.64 -14.81 -19.81
CA ARG A 92 -0.55 -14.29 -20.51
C ARG A 92 -1.56 -15.40 -20.81
N VAL A 93 -1.12 -16.58 -21.25
CA VAL A 93 -2.01 -17.74 -21.43
C VAL A 93 -2.66 -18.14 -20.11
N GLN A 94 -1.91 -18.14 -19.01
CA GLN A 94 -2.46 -18.41 -17.67
C GLN A 94 -3.54 -17.39 -17.27
N ILE A 95 -3.42 -16.11 -17.68
CA ILE A 95 -4.46 -15.09 -17.43
C ILE A 95 -5.76 -15.44 -18.17
N GLU A 96 -5.66 -15.92 -19.40
CA GLU A 96 -6.83 -16.32 -20.20
C GLU A 96 -7.53 -17.55 -19.63
N GLU A 97 -6.78 -18.49 -19.07
CA GLU A 97 -7.28 -19.73 -18.46
C GLU A 97 -7.80 -19.53 -17.02
N ALA A 98 -7.37 -18.46 -16.34
CA ALA A 98 -7.78 -18.21 -14.97
C ALA A 98 -9.27 -17.88 -14.85
N THR A 99 -9.94 -18.52 -13.91
CA THR A 99 -11.37 -18.31 -13.64
C THR A 99 -11.64 -17.28 -12.56
N SER A 100 -10.66 -17.03 -11.67
CA SER A 100 -10.76 -16.07 -10.57
C SER A 100 -10.20 -14.72 -11.00
N ASP A 101 -10.96 -13.65 -10.76
CA ASP A 101 -10.49 -12.27 -11.01
C ASP A 101 -9.27 -11.92 -10.17
N TYR A 102 -9.19 -12.44 -8.95
CA TYR A 102 -8.02 -12.28 -8.10
C TYR A 102 -6.75 -12.95 -8.69
N ASP A 103 -6.88 -14.14 -9.27
CA ASP A 103 -5.76 -14.82 -9.92
C ASP A 103 -5.34 -14.10 -11.20
N LYS A 104 -6.30 -13.60 -11.98
CA LYS A 104 -6.01 -12.76 -13.16
C LYS A 104 -5.22 -11.51 -12.77
N GLU A 105 -5.65 -10.81 -11.71
CA GLU A 105 -4.94 -9.62 -11.21
C GLU A 105 -3.47 -9.96 -10.84
N LYS A 106 -3.27 -11.05 -10.10
CA LYS A 106 -1.92 -11.44 -9.67
C LYS A 106 -1.03 -11.92 -10.82
N LEU A 107 -1.59 -12.53 -11.83
CA LEU A 107 -0.87 -12.88 -13.06
C LEU A 107 -0.54 -11.64 -13.89
N GLN A 108 -1.46 -10.65 -13.98
CA GLN A 108 -1.19 -9.37 -14.63
C GLN A 108 -0.06 -8.60 -13.94
N GLU A 109 -0.01 -8.58 -12.60
CA GLU A 109 1.11 -8.00 -11.86
C GLU A 109 2.45 -8.65 -12.25
N ARG A 110 2.50 -9.98 -12.43
CA ARG A 110 3.71 -10.68 -12.84
C ARG A 110 4.14 -10.29 -14.26
N VAL A 111 3.20 -10.20 -15.20
CA VAL A 111 3.48 -9.72 -16.56
C VAL A 111 4.05 -8.31 -16.52
N ALA A 112 3.44 -7.41 -15.75
CA ALA A 112 3.91 -6.03 -15.62
C ALA A 112 5.34 -5.95 -15.06
N LYS A 113 5.70 -6.80 -14.10
CA LYS A 113 7.04 -6.86 -13.53
C LYS A 113 8.09 -7.44 -14.49
N LEU A 114 7.71 -8.39 -15.35
CA LEU A 114 8.62 -9.03 -16.31
C LEU A 114 8.79 -8.21 -17.60
N ALA A 115 7.70 -7.67 -18.12
CA ALA A 115 7.66 -6.99 -19.41
C ALA A 115 7.82 -5.47 -19.30
N GLY A 116 7.60 -4.90 -18.12
CA GLY A 116 7.69 -3.47 -17.86
C GLY A 116 9.09 -3.04 -17.46
N GLY A 117 9.45 -1.82 -17.83
CA GLY A 117 10.62 -1.15 -17.26
C GLY A 117 10.34 -0.64 -15.85
N VAL A 118 11.39 -0.28 -15.12
CA VAL A 118 11.28 0.40 -13.82
C VAL A 118 11.37 1.90 -14.05
N ALA A 119 10.27 2.62 -13.82
CA ALA A 119 10.28 4.07 -13.78
C ALA A 119 10.73 4.55 -12.38
N VAL A 120 11.71 5.44 -12.34
CA VAL A 120 12.21 6.02 -11.10
C VAL A 120 11.85 7.48 -11.03
N ILE A 121 10.94 7.83 -10.11
CA ILE A 121 10.58 9.22 -9.82
C ILE A 121 11.49 9.72 -8.70
N ARG A 122 12.36 10.67 -9.00
CA ARG A 122 13.26 11.27 -8.01
C ARG A 122 12.59 12.50 -7.41
N VAL A 123 12.36 12.45 -6.09
CA VAL A 123 11.77 13.55 -5.34
C VAL A 123 12.86 14.30 -4.58
N GLY A 124 12.83 15.62 -4.65
CA GLY A 124 13.74 16.50 -3.92
C GLY A 124 12.99 17.69 -3.34
N ALA A 125 13.54 18.28 -2.27
CA ALA A 125 13.05 19.49 -1.64
C ALA A 125 14.17 20.21 -0.89
N ALA A 126 13.90 21.41 -0.39
CA ALA A 126 14.87 22.21 0.36
C ALA A 126 15.13 21.63 1.76
N THR A 127 14.15 20.96 2.35
CA THR A 127 14.24 20.35 3.69
C THR A 127 13.86 18.87 3.65
N GLU A 128 14.34 18.10 4.63
CA GLU A 128 14.02 16.68 4.76
C GLU A 128 12.51 16.44 5.00
N VAL A 129 11.88 17.31 5.77
CA VAL A 129 10.44 17.22 6.07
C VAL A 129 9.62 17.42 4.80
N GLU A 130 9.92 18.47 4.03
CA GLU A 130 9.27 18.74 2.75
C GLU A 130 9.51 17.62 1.73
N MET A 131 10.71 17.05 1.70
CA MET A 131 11.01 15.91 0.83
C MET A 131 10.18 14.68 1.20
N LYS A 132 10.01 14.39 2.49
CA LYS A 132 9.17 13.28 2.97
C LYS A 132 7.70 13.51 2.61
N GLU A 133 7.21 14.73 2.78
CA GLU A 133 5.84 15.09 2.39
C GLU A 133 5.60 14.92 0.88
N LYS A 134 6.49 15.46 0.04
CA LYS A 134 6.41 15.30 -1.40
C LYS A 134 6.47 13.83 -1.83
N LYS A 135 7.36 13.04 -1.19
CA LYS A 135 7.43 11.60 -1.45
C LYS A 135 6.11 10.91 -1.11
N ALA A 136 5.54 11.18 0.07
CA ALA A 136 4.27 10.59 0.48
C ALA A 136 3.14 10.96 -0.51
N ARG A 137 3.11 12.20 -0.99
CA ARG A 137 2.14 12.66 -2.01
C ARG A 137 2.30 11.95 -3.35
N VAL A 138 3.53 11.67 -3.79
CA VAL A 138 3.79 10.89 -5.00
C VAL A 138 3.39 9.43 -4.82
N ASP A 139 3.69 8.84 -3.67
CA ASP A 139 3.29 7.47 -3.34
C ASP A 139 1.75 7.34 -3.32
N ASP A 140 1.04 8.30 -2.74
CA ASP A 140 -0.42 8.35 -2.73
C ASP A 140 -1.00 8.46 -4.14
N ALA A 141 -0.48 9.38 -4.96
CA ALA A 141 -0.88 9.52 -6.36
C ALA A 141 -0.64 8.23 -7.18
N LEU A 142 0.44 7.49 -6.90
CA LEU A 142 0.71 6.21 -7.54
C LEU A 142 -0.35 5.16 -7.17
N HIS A 143 -0.71 5.06 -5.89
CA HIS A 143 -1.74 4.13 -5.42
C HIS A 143 -3.11 4.49 -6.02
N ALA A 144 -3.49 5.77 -6.01
CA ALA A 144 -4.73 6.25 -6.62
C ALA A 144 -4.79 5.95 -8.13
N THR A 145 -3.69 6.18 -8.86
CA THR A 145 -3.60 5.89 -10.29
C THR A 145 -3.77 4.40 -10.58
N ARG A 146 -3.13 3.52 -9.81
CA ARG A 146 -3.28 2.07 -9.94
C ARG A 146 -4.73 1.63 -9.71
N ALA A 147 -5.34 2.11 -8.64
CA ALA A 147 -6.74 1.82 -8.34
C ALA A 147 -7.69 2.31 -9.45
N ALA A 148 -7.40 3.47 -10.05
CA ALA A 148 -8.17 4.01 -11.17
C ALA A 148 -8.01 3.17 -12.46
N VAL A 149 -6.84 2.62 -12.72
CA VAL A 149 -6.60 1.72 -13.87
C VAL A 149 -7.36 0.39 -13.70
N GLU A 150 -7.50 -0.10 -12.47
CA GLU A 150 -8.15 -1.38 -12.17
C GLU A 150 -9.67 -1.32 -12.29
N GLU A 151 -10.33 -0.32 -11.70
CA GLU A 151 -11.80 -0.24 -11.61
C GLU A 151 -12.39 1.06 -12.19
N GLY A 152 -11.58 1.86 -12.86
CA GLY A 152 -12.03 3.13 -13.44
C GLY A 152 -12.15 4.25 -12.41
N ILE A 153 -12.76 5.36 -12.85
CA ILE A 153 -12.93 6.58 -12.09
C ILE A 153 -14.41 6.95 -11.93
N VAL A 154 -14.70 7.69 -10.89
CA VAL A 154 -16.01 8.29 -10.59
C VAL A 154 -15.84 9.80 -10.32
N PRO A 155 -16.92 10.62 -10.37
CA PRO A 155 -16.83 12.00 -9.92
C PRO A 155 -16.39 12.05 -8.45
N GLY A 156 -15.38 12.87 -8.18
CA GLY A 156 -14.79 13.03 -6.85
C GLY A 156 -15.63 13.90 -5.91
N GLY A 157 -15.00 14.38 -4.84
CA GLY A 157 -15.66 15.29 -3.91
C GLY A 157 -16.83 14.69 -3.14
N GLY A 158 -16.91 13.36 -3.02
CA GLY A 158 -18.03 12.67 -2.35
C GLY A 158 -19.29 12.50 -3.20
N VAL A 159 -19.30 13.00 -4.44
CA VAL A 159 -20.49 12.97 -5.32
C VAL A 159 -20.87 11.55 -5.71
N ALA A 160 -19.90 10.67 -5.94
CA ALA A 160 -20.16 9.28 -6.32
C ALA A 160 -21.05 8.55 -5.29
N LEU A 161 -20.79 8.76 -4.00
CA LEU A 161 -21.61 8.16 -2.92
C LEU A 161 -23.04 8.75 -2.90
N ILE A 162 -23.20 10.06 -3.13
CA ILE A 162 -24.52 10.68 -3.25
C ILE A 162 -25.31 10.10 -4.43
N ARG A 163 -24.66 9.82 -5.56
CA ARG A 163 -25.32 9.19 -6.71
C ARG A 163 -25.69 7.71 -6.42
N ALA A 164 -24.79 6.97 -5.77
CA ALA A 164 -25.08 5.59 -5.35
C ALA A 164 -26.26 5.55 -4.37
N MET A 165 -26.30 6.48 -3.39
CA MET A 165 -27.42 6.61 -2.46
C MET A 165 -28.75 6.87 -3.18
N GLN A 166 -28.76 7.73 -4.20
CA GLN A 166 -29.98 7.98 -5.00
C GLN A 166 -30.43 6.73 -5.75
N GLY A 167 -29.50 5.89 -6.22
CA GLY A 167 -29.81 4.65 -6.93
C GLY A 167 -30.49 3.57 -6.08
N ILE A 168 -30.28 3.62 -4.75
CA ILE A 168 -30.87 2.68 -3.78
C ILE A 168 -31.97 3.32 -2.92
N LYS A 169 -32.41 4.53 -3.27
CA LYS A 169 -33.48 5.22 -2.57
C LYS A 169 -34.77 4.40 -2.66
N GLY A 170 -35.30 4.04 -1.50
CA GLY A 170 -36.50 3.21 -1.39
C GLY A 170 -36.23 1.71 -1.15
N LEU A 171 -34.95 1.32 -1.02
CA LEU A 171 -34.60 0.02 -0.49
C LEU A 171 -35.23 -0.16 0.90
N LYS A 172 -35.89 -1.31 1.11
CA LYS A 172 -36.48 -1.67 2.39
C LYS A 172 -35.97 -3.02 2.84
N GLY A 173 -35.78 -3.16 4.13
CA GLY A 173 -35.52 -4.43 4.78
C GLY A 173 -36.78 -5.23 5.06
N ASP A 174 -36.61 -6.40 5.62
CA ASP A 174 -37.70 -7.30 6.00
C ASP A 174 -38.37 -6.87 7.32
N ASN A 175 -37.73 -5.97 8.07
CA ASN A 175 -38.22 -5.47 9.36
C ASN A 175 -37.68 -4.06 9.66
N ALA A 176 -38.19 -3.45 10.74
CA ALA A 176 -37.84 -2.09 11.15
C ALA A 176 -36.36 -1.90 11.51
N ASP A 177 -35.69 -2.94 12.04
CA ASP A 177 -34.29 -2.86 12.42
C ASP A 177 -33.38 -2.81 11.17
N GLN A 178 -33.74 -3.60 10.14
CA GLN A 178 -33.04 -3.52 8.84
C GLN A 178 -33.30 -2.17 8.16
N ASP A 179 -34.50 -1.62 8.23
CA ASP A 179 -34.81 -0.27 7.72
C ASP A 179 -33.98 0.79 8.43
N ALA A 180 -33.79 0.66 9.75
CA ALA A 180 -32.93 1.56 10.53
C ALA A 180 -31.45 1.44 10.06
N GLY A 181 -30.95 0.22 9.87
CA GLY A 181 -29.60 -0.03 9.34
C GLY A 181 -29.38 0.59 7.96
N ILE A 182 -30.34 0.41 7.03
CA ILE A 182 -30.33 1.03 5.70
C ILE A 182 -30.26 2.56 5.82
N SER A 183 -31.08 3.13 6.69
CA SER A 183 -31.10 4.60 6.93
C SER A 183 -29.80 5.13 7.47
N ILE A 184 -29.13 4.39 8.38
CA ILE A 184 -27.79 4.75 8.91
C ILE A 184 -26.76 4.78 7.79
N VAL A 185 -26.71 3.75 6.93
CA VAL A 185 -25.76 3.68 5.81
C VAL A 185 -26.02 4.83 4.82
N LEU A 186 -27.26 5.07 4.44
CA LEU A 186 -27.63 6.17 3.54
C LEU A 186 -27.19 7.53 4.11
N ARG A 187 -27.40 7.75 5.39
CA ARG A 187 -26.94 8.99 6.04
C ARG A 187 -25.42 9.11 6.08
N ALA A 188 -24.72 7.99 6.35
CA ALA A 188 -23.27 7.97 6.38
C ALA A 188 -22.64 8.28 5.01
N MET A 189 -23.29 7.90 3.89
CA MET A 189 -22.80 8.16 2.54
C MET A 189 -22.77 9.65 2.17
N GLU A 190 -23.46 10.52 2.91
CA GLU A 190 -23.38 11.99 2.74
C GLU A 190 -22.11 12.58 3.40
N GLU A 191 -21.56 11.92 4.41
CA GLU A 191 -20.50 12.52 5.26
C GLU A 191 -19.22 12.90 4.51
N PRO A 192 -18.71 12.15 3.53
CA PRO A 192 -17.54 12.58 2.77
C PRO A 192 -17.73 13.94 2.09
N LEU A 193 -18.86 14.17 1.43
CA LEU A 193 -19.16 15.47 0.83
C LEU A 193 -19.33 16.55 1.92
N ARG A 194 -20.02 16.24 3.01
CA ARG A 194 -20.23 17.20 4.12
C ARG A 194 -18.91 17.67 4.73
N ILE A 195 -17.99 16.75 4.99
CA ILE A 195 -16.67 17.05 5.57
C ILE A 195 -15.83 17.91 4.60
N ILE A 196 -15.82 17.57 3.31
CA ILE A 196 -15.09 18.34 2.30
C ILE A 196 -15.60 19.79 2.27
N VAL A 197 -16.92 19.98 2.23
CA VAL A 197 -17.54 21.30 2.20
C VAL A 197 -17.28 22.08 3.48
N SER A 198 -17.44 21.45 4.63
CA SER A 198 -17.17 22.09 5.94
C SER A 198 -15.70 22.50 6.07
N ASN A 199 -14.76 21.70 5.56
CA ASN A 199 -13.35 22.05 5.55
C ASN A 199 -13.02 23.22 4.61
N ALA A 200 -13.83 23.42 3.57
CA ALA A 200 -13.74 24.60 2.71
C ALA A 200 -14.34 25.88 3.35
N GLY A 201 -15.06 25.74 4.46
CA GLY A 201 -15.70 26.85 5.18
C GLY A 201 -17.14 27.10 4.75
N ASP A 202 -17.73 26.25 3.92
CA ASP A 202 -19.07 26.40 3.38
C ASP A 202 -20.11 25.59 4.16
N GLU A 203 -21.42 25.96 3.99
CA GLU A 203 -22.51 25.25 4.64
C GLU A 203 -22.83 23.92 3.96
N ALA A 204 -22.43 22.83 4.58
CA ALA A 204 -22.51 21.49 4.03
C ALA A 204 -23.94 21.07 3.65
N SER A 205 -24.95 21.47 4.44
CA SER A 205 -26.35 21.11 4.18
C SER A 205 -26.89 21.72 2.90
N VAL A 206 -26.49 22.96 2.60
CA VAL A 206 -26.86 23.65 1.36
C VAL A 206 -26.26 22.95 0.15
N VAL A 207 -24.98 22.65 0.22
CA VAL A 207 -24.24 21.98 -0.87
C VAL A 207 -24.76 20.57 -1.13
N VAL A 208 -24.98 19.77 -0.08
CA VAL A 208 -25.55 18.43 -0.21
C VAL A 208 -26.90 18.45 -0.90
N ASN A 209 -27.81 19.37 -0.51
CA ASN A 209 -29.10 19.51 -1.14
C ASN A 209 -29.00 19.94 -2.62
N ALA A 210 -28.10 20.85 -2.96
CA ALA A 210 -27.85 21.25 -4.34
C ALA A 210 -27.31 20.09 -5.18
N VAL A 211 -26.38 19.30 -4.65
CA VAL A 211 -25.84 18.12 -5.32
C VAL A 211 -26.92 17.03 -5.47
N LEU A 212 -27.77 16.80 -4.48
CA LEU A 212 -28.91 15.87 -4.56
C LEU A 212 -29.89 16.27 -5.65
N ALA A 213 -30.13 17.55 -5.86
CA ALA A 213 -31.00 18.06 -6.92
C ALA A 213 -30.39 17.96 -8.33
N SER A 214 -29.06 17.87 -8.44
CA SER A 214 -28.35 17.75 -9.69
C SER A 214 -28.22 16.29 -10.16
N LYS A 215 -27.74 16.07 -11.40
CA LYS A 215 -27.62 14.73 -12.02
C LYS A 215 -26.23 14.50 -12.59
N GLY A 216 -25.91 13.24 -12.85
CA GLY A 216 -24.66 12.83 -13.48
C GLY A 216 -23.42 13.19 -12.64
N ASN A 217 -22.39 13.74 -13.29
CA ASN A 217 -21.13 14.11 -12.65
C ASN A 217 -21.16 15.49 -11.99
N ASN A 218 -22.31 16.19 -12.01
CA ASN A 218 -22.41 17.51 -11.40
C ASN A 218 -22.27 17.44 -9.89
N GLY A 219 -21.39 18.26 -9.35
CA GLY A 219 -21.09 18.35 -7.94
C GLY A 219 -20.56 19.73 -7.57
N TYR A 220 -19.99 19.84 -6.39
CA TYR A 220 -19.39 21.05 -5.84
C TYR A 220 -17.87 20.92 -5.81
N ASN A 221 -17.17 21.83 -6.46
CA ASN A 221 -15.72 21.94 -6.40
C ASN A 221 -15.30 22.83 -5.24
N ALA A 222 -14.90 22.24 -4.13
CA ALA A 222 -14.53 22.95 -2.91
C ALA A 222 -13.29 23.86 -3.06
N ALA A 223 -12.46 23.64 -4.10
CA ALA A 223 -11.30 24.50 -4.34
C ALA A 223 -11.68 25.83 -5.02
N THR A 224 -12.75 25.85 -5.83
CA THR A 224 -13.19 27.04 -6.58
C THR A 224 -14.49 27.63 -6.08
N GLY A 225 -15.27 26.90 -5.26
CA GLY A 225 -16.61 27.28 -4.84
C GLY A 225 -17.69 27.12 -5.91
N GLU A 226 -17.40 26.45 -7.02
CA GLU A 226 -18.27 26.36 -8.18
C GLU A 226 -18.95 24.99 -8.30
N TYR A 227 -20.18 25.01 -8.81
CA TYR A 227 -20.91 23.79 -9.21
C TYR A 227 -20.68 23.48 -10.67
N GLY A 228 -20.50 22.20 -11.02
CA GLY A 228 -20.32 21.80 -12.40
C GLY A 228 -20.00 20.32 -12.56
N ASP A 229 -19.68 19.90 -13.79
CA ASP A 229 -19.22 18.54 -14.07
C ASP A 229 -17.82 18.33 -13.50
N LEU A 230 -17.74 17.58 -12.39
CA LEU A 230 -16.49 17.35 -11.67
C LEU A 230 -15.48 16.53 -12.48
N VAL A 231 -15.94 15.61 -13.34
CA VAL A 231 -15.05 14.84 -14.21
C VAL A 231 -14.39 15.76 -15.24
N ALA A 232 -15.15 16.67 -15.83
CA ALA A 232 -14.62 17.69 -16.76
C ALA A 232 -13.66 18.66 -16.06
N GLN A 233 -13.88 18.94 -14.79
CA GLN A 233 -13.01 19.80 -13.96
C GLN A 233 -11.76 19.05 -13.42
N GLY A 234 -11.62 17.74 -13.67
CA GLY A 234 -10.51 16.94 -13.15
C GLY A 234 -10.64 16.56 -11.67
N VAL A 235 -11.81 16.76 -11.06
CA VAL A 235 -12.10 16.32 -9.69
C VAL A 235 -12.67 14.91 -9.75
N ILE A 236 -11.79 13.94 -9.64
CA ILE A 236 -12.09 12.52 -9.84
C ILE A 236 -11.56 11.68 -8.67
N ASP A 237 -12.25 10.58 -8.39
CA ASP A 237 -11.82 9.57 -7.42
C ASP A 237 -11.70 8.20 -8.09
N PRO A 238 -10.76 7.32 -7.67
CA PRO A 238 -10.75 5.93 -8.10
C PRO A 238 -11.96 5.20 -7.54
N THR A 239 -12.70 4.48 -8.40
CA THR A 239 -13.88 3.70 -8.01
C THR A 239 -13.57 2.70 -6.90
N LYS A 240 -12.43 1.99 -7.04
CA LYS A 240 -11.97 0.99 -6.07
C LYS A 240 -11.78 1.59 -4.67
N VAL A 241 -11.23 2.79 -4.58
CA VAL A 241 -10.99 3.47 -3.28
C VAL A 241 -12.31 3.82 -2.62
N THR A 242 -13.23 4.48 -3.34
CA THR A 242 -14.54 4.89 -2.82
C THR A 242 -15.37 3.69 -2.37
N LYS A 243 -15.41 2.62 -3.18
CA LYS A 243 -16.11 1.37 -2.86
C LYS A 243 -15.51 0.69 -1.62
N THR A 244 -14.19 0.53 -1.58
CA THR A 244 -13.49 -0.16 -0.49
C THR A 244 -13.64 0.62 0.83
N ALA A 245 -13.59 1.94 0.79
CA ALA A 245 -13.80 2.78 1.97
C ALA A 245 -15.18 2.52 2.61
N LEU A 246 -16.24 2.50 1.79
CA LEU A 246 -17.60 2.22 2.27
C LEU A 246 -17.74 0.81 2.84
N VAL A 247 -17.22 -0.20 2.12
CA VAL A 247 -17.28 -1.61 2.55
C VAL A 247 -16.54 -1.82 3.87
N ASN A 248 -15.32 -1.29 3.99
CA ASN A 248 -14.52 -1.43 5.20
C ASN A 248 -15.15 -0.69 6.38
N ALA A 249 -15.68 0.51 6.17
CA ALA A 249 -16.39 1.26 7.21
C ALA A 249 -17.62 0.49 7.71
N ALA A 250 -18.43 -0.06 6.81
CA ALA A 250 -19.59 -0.86 7.17
C ALA A 250 -19.18 -2.15 7.92
N SER A 251 -18.11 -2.81 7.50
CA SER A 251 -17.59 -4.02 8.16
C SER A 251 -17.16 -3.74 9.60
N VAL A 252 -16.38 -2.68 9.82
CA VAL A 252 -15.91 -2.29 11.18
C VAL A 252 -17.09 -1.83 12.04
N ALA A 253 -18.00 -1.02 11.50
CA ALA A 253 -19.19 -0.58 12.23
C ALA A 253 -20.08 -1.75 12.64
N GLY A 254 -20.29 -2.72 11.74
CA GLY A 254 -21.06 -3.95 12.04
C GLY A 254 -20.39 -4.78 13.14
N LEU A 255 -19.06 -4.87 13.14
CA LEU A 255 -18.33 -5.56 14.22
C LEU A 255 -18.50 -4.83 15.56
N LEU A 256 -18.39 -3.51 15.58
CA LEU A 256 -18.59 -2.70 16.81
C LEU A 256 -20.01 -2.85 17.35
N LEU A 257 -21.03 -2.87 16.50
CA LEU A 257 -22.43 -3.04 16.90
C LEU A 257 -22.71 -4.39 17.58
N THR A 258 -21.93 -5.42 17.23
CA THR A 258 -22.08 -6.77 17.81
C THR A 258 -21.14 -7.05 18.99
N THR A 259 -20.35 -6.05 19.41
CA THR A 259 -19.35 -6.19 20.48
C THR A 259 -19.95 -5.72 21.81
N ASP A 260 -19.98 -6.60 22.82
CA ASP A 260 -20.46 -6.27 24.16
C ASP A 260 -19.45 -5.43 24.95
N CYS A 261 -18.15 -5.68 24.79
CA CYS A 261 -17.10 -4.94 25.48
C CYS A 261 -15.80 -4.92 24.66
N ALA A 262 -14.98 -3.91 24.87
CA ALA A 262 -13.62 -3.81 24.37
C ALA A 262 -12.63 -3.87 25.54
N ILE A 263 -11.65 -4.76 25.47
CA ILE A 263 -10.56 -4.85 26.44
C ILE A 263 -9.33 -4.23 25.80
N CYS A 264 -8.88 -3.12 26.36
CA CYS A 264 -7.72 -2.38 25.89
C CYS A 264 -6.65 -2.28 26.97
N GLU A 265 -5.40 -2.13 26.58
CA GLU A 265 -4.34 -1.78 27.53
C GLU A 265 -4.62 -0.37 28.08
N ALA A 266 -4.49 -0.21 29.40
CA ALA A 266 -4.56 1.12 30.01
C ALA A 266 -3.38 1.98 29.53
N PRO A 267 -3.57 3.30 29.35
CA PRO A 267 -2.45 4.19 29.08
C PRO A 267 -1.37 4.01 30.17
N LYS A 268 -0.13 3.83 29.74
CA LYS A 268 1.00 3.79 30.68
C LYS A 268 1.20 5.20 31.21
N ASP A 269 1.18 5.37 32.54
CA ASP A 269 1.58 6.62 33.16
C ASP A 269 3.07 6.88 32.87
N GLU A 270 3.36 7.78 31.94
CA GLU A 270 4.73 8.22 31.66
C GLU A 270 5.35 9.08 32.79
N SER A 271 4.65 9.24 33.91
CA SER A 271 5.10 10.05 35.05
C SER A 271 6.17 9.43 35.96
N GLY A 272 6.83 8.34 35.54
CA GLY A 272 7.78 7.61 36.39
C GLY A 272 9.13 7.24 35.79
N GLY A 273 9.65 7.95 34.78
CA GLY A 273 10.87 7.52 34.08
C GLY A 273 11.97 8.55 33.87
N GLY A 274 12.05 9.58 34.70
CA GLY A 274 13.17 10.53 34.73
C GLY A 274 14.24 10.20 35.78
N GLY A 275 14.57 8.94 35.98
CA GLY A 275 15.74 8.52 36.76
C GLY A 275 17.00 8.65 35.92
N MET A 276 17.72 9.76 36.06
CA MET A 276 19.14 9.83 35.64
C MET A 276 19.85 8.60 36.22
N PRO A 277 20.71 7.91 35.47
CA PRO A 277 21.63 6.96 36.07
C PRO A 277 22.56 7.70 37.00
N ASP A 278 22.46 7.39 38.26
CA ASP A 278 23.38 7.81 39.31
C ASP A 278 24.83 7.40 38.95
N MET A 279 25.63 8.36 38.49
CA MET A 279 27.08 8.24 38.36
C MET A 279 27.72 8.49 39.70
N GLY A 280 27.25 7.81 40.73
CA GLY A 280 27.85 7.76 42.05
C GLY A 280 28.74 6.53 42.20
N GLY A 281 30.03 6.66 42.03
CA GLY A 281 30.92 5.58 42.39
C GLY A 281 32.31 5.58 41.76
N MET A 282 33.04 6.67 41.86
CA MET A 282 34.52 6.59 41.79
C MET A 282 35.16 7.74 42.59
N GLY A 283 34.93 7.60 43.89
CA GLY A 283 35.69 8.34 44.88
C GLY A 283 36.56 7.35 45.62
N GLY A 284 37.86 7.48 45.52
CA GLY A 284 38.73 6.77 46.41
C GLY A 284 40.05 6.33 45.78
N MET A 285 40.98 7.22 45.60
CA MET A 285 42.37 6.89 45.93
C MET A 285 43.10 8.17 46.29
N GLY A 286 43.18 8.33 47.58
CA GLY A 286 43.89 9.41 48.19
C GLY A 286 45.39 9.19 48.22
N GLY A 287 46.07 10.28 48.44
CA GLY A 287 47.18 10.29 49.37
C GLY A 287 48.58 10.09 48.81
N MET A 288 49.26 11.00 49.03
CA MET A 288 50.67 11.16 49.34
C MET A 288 51.29 12.26 48.47
N GLY A 289 51.64 13.32 49.01
CA GLY A 289 52.64 13.56 50.01
C GLY A 289 53.66 14.46 49.44
N GLY A 290 53.82 15.62 49.98
CA GLY A 290 54.96 16.10 50.57
C GLY A 290 56.07 16.76 49.70
N MET A 291 56.36 17.88 50.12
CA MET A 291 57.69 18.50 50.15
C MET A 291 58.15 19.31 48.92
N MET A 292 58.24 20.46 49.28
CA MET A 292 59.09 21.62 49.02
C MET A 292 58.50 22.69 48.16
#